data_dde68ce7faa6ba4cc1371161ad5642a5
#
_entry.id   dde68ce7faa6ba4cc1371161ad5642a5
#
_cell.length_a   1.000
_cell.length_b   1.000
_cell.length_c   1.000
_cell.angle_alpha   90.00
_cell.angle_beta   90.00
_cell.angle_gamma   90.00
#
_symmetry.space_group_name_H-M   'P 1'
#
loop_
_entity.id
_entity.type
_entity.pdbx_description
1 polymer ?
#
loop_
_entity_poly.entity_id
_entity_poly.type
_entity_poly.pdbx_seq_one_letter_code
_entity_poly.pdbx_strand_id
1 'polypeptide(L)'
;MNYTVLIPARLASTRLPNKPLADIGGIPMVVRVAQRVSSADAGAQPVRVVVAADDRSITDTCARYGIESVLTRSDHASGSDRLAEACDLLALDDTHIVVNVQGDEPLIDPQLVGAVASLLFERTDASMSTAAHPISSLEDFLSSNVVKVVIDAHAYALYFSRAPIPLARDDAGSAWWTNPQGPKRPALLAAAPLRHIGIYGYRAGFLRQFP
;
A
#
# COMPACT_ATOMS: atom_id res chain seq x y z
N MET A 1 7.44 14.47 -11.36
CA MET A 1 7.02 13.05 -11.42
C MET A 1 5.51 13.01 -11.53
N ASN A 2 4.96 12.27 -12.50
CA ASN A 2 3.52 12.19 -12.70
C ASN A 2 3.05 10.79 -12.32
N TYR A 3 2.23 10.65 -11.29
CA TYR A 3 1.60 9.39 -10.90
C TYR A 3 0.16 9.63 -10.46
N THR A 4 -0.64 8.56 -10.48
CA THR A 4 -2.04 8.58 -10.04
C THR A 4 -2.20 7.75 -8.78
N VAL A 5 -2.91 8.27 -7.79
CA VAL A 5 -3.36 7.46 -6.65
C VAL A 5 -4.71 6.84 -6.99
N LEU A 6 -4.82 5.53 -6.87
CA LEU A 6 -6.09 4.81 -6.96
C LEU A 6 -6.48 4.28 -5.58
N ILE A 7 -7.72 4.54 -5.18
CA ILE A 7 -8.28 4.12 -3.89
C ILE A 7 -9.40 3.13 -4.18
N PRO A 8 -9.17 1.80 -4.05
CA PRO A 8 -10.23 0.82 -4.24
C PRO A 8 -11.24 0.93 -3.10
N ALA A 9 -12.53 1.00 -3.45
CA ALA A 9 -13.61 1.08 -2.50
C ALA A 9 -14.73 0.10 -2.87
N ARG A 10 -15.14 -0.76 -1.91
CA ARG A 10 -16.25 -1.71 -2.09
C ARG A 10 -17.22 -1.64 -0.92
N LEU A 11 -18.53 -1.68 -1.20
CA LEU A 11 -19.55 -1.73 -0.16
C LEU A 11 -19.55 -3.06 0.59
N ALA A 12 -19.31 -4.16 -0.12
CA ALA A 12 -19.28 -5.49 0.45
C ALA A 12 -18.08 -5.66 1.39
N SER A 13 -18.28 -5.41 2.66
CA SER A 13 -17.31 -5.65 3.73
C SER A 13 -17.95 -6.55 4.78
N THR A 14 -17.31 -7.70 5.06
CA THR A 14 -17.83 -8.68 6.05
C THR A 14 -17.73 -8.19 7.48
N ARG A 15 -16.72 -7.37 7.80
CA ARG A 15 -16.46 -6.87 9.16
C ARG A 15 -17.22 -5.58 9.48
N LEU A 16 -17.37 -4.69 8.52
CA LEU A 16 -18.08 -3.42 8.67
C LEU A 16 -18.85 -3.13 7.38
N PRO A 17 -20.18 -3.34 7.33
CA PRO A 17 -21.00 -3.00 6.17
C PRO A 17 -20.83 -1.53 5.79
N ASN A 18 -20.81 -1.24 4.49
CA ASN A 18 -20.65 0.11 3.94
C ASN A 18 -19.39 0.86 4.44
N LYS A 19 -18.33 0.13 4.76
CA LYS A 19 -17.09 0.66 5.33
C LYS A 19 -16.58 1.95 4.64
N PRO A 20 -16.55 2.06 3.30
CA PRO A 20 -16.08 3.29 2.64
C PRO A 20 -16.91 4.53 2.97
N LEU A 21 -18.19 4.34 3.30
CA LEU A 21 -19.13 5.42 3.63
C LEU A 21 -19.28 5.64 5.15
N ALA A 22 -18.54 4.88 5.97
CA ALA A 22 -18.57 5.07 7.42
C ALA A 22 -18.12 6.48 7.79
N ASP A 23 -18.85 7.12 8.69
CA ASP A 23 -18.59 8.48 9.13
C ASP A 23 -17.34 8.57 10.02
N ILE A 24 -16.44 9.48 9.69
CA ILE A 24 -15.29 9.86 10.50
C ILE A 24 -15.33 11.35 10.75
N GLY A 25 -15.99 11.75 11.81
CA GLY A 25 -16.12 13.17 12.19
C GLY A 25 -16.86 14.00 11.13
N GLY A 26 -18.01 13.53 10.68
CA GLY A 26 -18.89 14.20 9.71
C GLY A 26 -18.49 14.01 8.24
N ILE A 27 -17.45 13.22 7.93
CA ILE A 27 -16.96 12.98 6.57
C ILE A 27 -16.77 11.48 6.34
N PRO A 28 -17.26 10.91 5.21
CA PRO A 28 -17.09 9.50 4.89
C PRO A 28 -15.60 9.08 4.80
N MET A 29 -15.31 7.85 5.24
CA MET A 29 -13.95 7.32 5.31
C MET A 29 -13.18 7.44 3.99
N VAL A 30 -13.79 7.04 2.87
CA VAL A 30 -13.15 7.11 1.54
C VAL A 30 -12.78 8.54 1.14
N VAL A 31 -13.61 9.52 1.53
CA VAL A 31 -13.36 10.94 1.30
C VAL A 31 -12.19 11.43 2.16
N ARG A 32 -12.12 10.99 3.43
CA ARG A 32 -10.95 11.27 4.30
C ARG A 32 -9.65 10.76 3.71
N VAL A 33 -9.65 9.52 3.21
CA VAL A 33 -8.47 8.95 2.53
C VAL A 33 -8.08 9.80 1.33
N ALA A 34 -9.04 10.11 0.43
CA ALA A 34 -8.76 10.90 -0.76
C ALA A 34 -8.23 12.31 -0.42
N GLN A 35 -8.84 13.00 0.54
CA GLN A 35 -8.38 14.30 1.02
C GLN A 35 -6.97 14.22 1.62
N ARG A 36 -6.68 13.17 2.39
CA ARG A 36 -5.39 12.98 3.05
C ARG A 36 -4.25 12.83 2.04
N VAL A 37 -4.44 12.05 0.98
CA VAL A 37 -3.39 11.86 -0.05
C VAL A 37 -3.28 13.04 -1.01
N SER A 38 -4.33 13.86 -1.14
CA SER A 38 -4.30 15.09 -1.94
C SER A 38 -3.62 16.26 -1.24
N SER A 39 -3.49 16.23 0.09
CA SER A 39 -2.97 17.35 0.92
C SER A 39 -1.46 17.29 1.16
N ALA A 40 -0.69 16.57 0.37
CA ALA A 40 0.75 16.44 0.53
C ALA A 40 1.46 17.80 0.30
N ASP A 41 1.99 18.39 1.37
CA ASP A 41 2.67 19.71 1.32
C ASP A 41 4.12 19.64 0.84
N ALA A 42 4.73 18.44 0.74
CA ALA A 42 6.14 18.30 0.37
C ALA A 42 6.41 16.97 -0.34
N GLY A 43 7.08 17.04 -1.48
CA GLY A 43 7.53 15.88 -2.24
C GLY A 43 6.77 15.67 -3.55
N ALA A 44 6.80 14.44 -4.07
CA ALA A 44 6.08 14.08 -5.28
C ALA A 44 4.57 14.02 -4.99
N GLN A 45 3.82 15.02 -5.44
CA GLN A 45 2.36 15.01 -5.36
C GLN A 45 1.77 14.18 -6.51
N PRO A 46 0.65 13.45 -6.28
CA PRO A 46 -0.07 12.82 -7.36
C PRO A 46 -0.69 13.86 -8.29
N VAL A 47 -0.69 13.59 -9.58
CA VAL A 47 -1.43 14.42 -10.55
C VAL A 47 -2.94 14.19 -10.48
N ARG A 48 -3.34 13.00 -10.02
CA ARG A 48 -4.75 12.61 -9.84
C ARG A 48 -4.89 11.72 -8.61
N VAL A 49 -6.00 11.88 -7.91
CA VAL A 49 -6.46 10.97 -6.84
C VAL A 49 -7.87 10.51 -7.23
N VAL A 50 -8.04 9.21 -7.48
CA VAL A 50 -9.28 8.65 -8.02
C VAL A 50 -9.75 7.49 -7.15
N VAL A 51 -11.03 7.50 -6.79
CA VAL A 51 -11.69 6.38 -6.10
C VAL A 51 -12.25 5.40 -7.12
N ALA A 52 -11.78 4.14 -7.09
CA ALA A 52 -12.32 3.04 -7.89
C ALA A 52 -13.40 2.31 -7.09
N ALA A 53 -14.65 2.61 -7.37
CA ALA A 53 -15.82 2.19 -6.60
C ALA A 53 -16.61 1.08 -7.28
N ASP A 54 -17.20 0.16 -6.53
CA ASP A 54 -18.10 -0.89 -7.03
C ASP A 54 -19.58 -0.52 -6.96
N ASP A 55 -19.90 0.62 -6.38
CA ASP A 55 -21.28 1.04 -6.18
C ASP A 55 -21.46 2.54 -6.40
N ARG A 56 -22.62 2.91 -6.97
CA ARG A 56 -22.97 4.31 -7.25
C ARG A 56 -23.05 5.18 -5.99
N SER A 57 -23.45 4.63 -4.85
CA SER A 57 -23.50 5.39 -3.61
C SER A 57 -22.13 5.93 -3.17
N ILE A 58 -21.05 5.21 -3.52
CA ILE A 58 -19.69 5.68 -3.27
C ILE A 58 -19.32 6.80 -4.25
N THR A 59 -19.59 6.62 -5.56
CA THR A 59 -19.29 7.66 -6.57
C THR A 59 -20.11 8.93 -6.35
N ASP A 60 -21.38 8.80 -6.00
CA ASP A 60 -22.25 9.94 -5.67
C ASP A 60 -21.76 10.67 -4.41
N THR A 61 -21.24 9.91 -3.45
CA THR A 61 -20.60 10.49 -2.27
C THR A 61 -19.32 11.22 -2.64
N CYS A 62 -18.45 10.63 -3.42
CA CYS A 62 -17.24 11.28 -3.91
C CYS A 62 -17.56 12.59 -4.65
N ALA A 63 -18.55 12.57 -5.54
CA ALA A 63 -18.96 13.75 -6.29
C ALA A 63 -19.41 14.92 -5.39
N ARG A 64 -20.15 14.63 -4.30
CA ARG A 64 -20.56 15.66 -3.32
C ARG A 64 -19.40 16.37 -2.63
N TYR A 65 -18.25 15.69 -2.53
CA TYR A 65 -17.05 16.25 -1.93
C TYR A 65 -15.98 16.67 -2.95
N GLY A 66 -16.32 16.67 -4.26
CA GLY A 66 -15.38 17.05 -5.32
C GLY A 66 -14.23 16.07 -5.52
N ILE A 67 -14.40 14.81 -5.11
CA ILE A 67 -13.42 13.75 -5.30
C ILE A 67 -13.70 13.02 -6.62
N GLU A 68 -12.68 12.88 -7.45
CA GLU A 68 -12.77 12.11 -8.69
C GLU A 68 -12.99 10.62 -8.40
N SER A 69 -13.89 9.98 -9.16
CA SER A 69 -14.17 8.56 -8.99
C SER A 69 -14.58 7.91 -10.30
N VAL A 70 -14.32 6.60 -10.42
CA VAL A 70 -14.78 5.75 -11.52
C VAL A 70 -15.60 4.60 -10.95
N LEU A 71 -16.69 4.26 -11.64
CA LEU A 71 -17.50 3.09 -11.32
C LEU A 71 -16.91 1.87 -12.03
N THR A 72 -16.48 0.90 -11.26
CA THR A 72 -15.95 -0.38 -11.72
C THR A 72 -16.98 -1.48 -11.50
N ARG A 73 -16.77 -2.64 -12.10
CA ARG A 73 -17.61 -3.81 -11.87
C ARG A 73 -17.60 -4.21 -10.39
N SER A 74 -18.71 -4.76 -9.92
CA SER A 74 -18.86 -5.22 -8.53
C SER A 74 -18.32 -6.63 -8.28
N ASP A 75 -18.10 -7.42 -9.35
CA ASP A 75 -17.74 -8.83 -9.31
C ASP A 75 -16.22 -9.13 -9.29
N HIS A 76 -15.39 -8.10 -9.12
CA HIS A 76 -13.95 -8.31 -8.99
C HIS A 76 -13.58 -9.16 -7.78
N ALA A 77 -12.76 -10.18 -8.02
CA ALA A 77 -12.28 -11.09 -6.97
C ALA A 77 -11.31 -10.39 -6.00
N SER A 78 -10.51 -9.44 -6.51
CA SER A 78 -9.50 -8.72 -5.73
C SER A 78 -9.56 -7.19 -5.90
N GLY A 79 -8.86 -6.48 -5.02
CA GLY A 79 -8.64 -5.04 -5.19
C GLY A 79 -7.76 -4.72 -6.39
N SER A 80 -6.81 -5.60 -6.74
CA SER A 80 -5.91 -5.42 -7.89
C SER A 80 -6.68 -5.48 -9.21
N ASP A 81 -7.63 -6.42 -9.36
CA ASP A 81 -8.49 -6.50 -10.55
C ASP A 81 -9.30 -5.21 -10.75
N ARG A 82 -9.83 -4.65 -9.67
CA ARG A 82 -10.54 -3.37 -9.69
C ARG A 82 -9.65 -2.22 -10.14
N LEU A 83 -8.41 -2.19 -9.66
CA LEU A 83 -7.47 -1.14 -10.06
C LEU A 83 -7.02 -1.31 -11.51
N ALA A 84 -6.91 -2.53 -12.02
CA ALA A 84 -6.63 -2.79 -13.44
C ALA A 84 -7.74 -2.21 -14.32
N GLU A 85 -9.03 -2.51 -14.00
CA GLU A 85 -10.16 -1.91 -14.71
C GLU A 85 -10.16 -0.37 -14.59
N ALA A 86 -9.85 0.17 -13.41
CA ALA A 86 -9.75 1.62 -13.25
C ALA A 86 -8.67 2.23 -14.14
N CYS A 87 -7.52 1.56 -14.33
CA CYS A 87 -6.50 2.00 -15.27
C CYS A 87 -7.02 2.07 -16.72
N ASP A 88 -7.86 1.10 -17.12
CA ASP A 88 -8.47 1.08 -18.45
C ASP A 88 -9.50 2.21 -18.61
N LEU A 89 -10.40 2.37 -17.64
CA LEU A 89 -11.40 3.44 -17.63
C LEU A 89 -10.78 4.83 -17.67
N LEU A 90 -9.60 4.99 -17.07
CA LEU A 90 -8.84 6.26 -17.04
C LEU A 90 -7.89 6.41 -18.23
N ALA A 91 -7.83 5.43 -19.14
CA ALA A 91 -6.93 5.37 -20.30
C ALA A 91 -5.46 5.64 -19.91
N LEU A 92 -4.98 5.04 -18.81
CA LEU A 92 -3.59 5.20 -18.39
C LEU A 92 -2.65 4.37 -19.26
N ASP A 93 -1.53 4.96 -19.67
CA ASP A 93 -0.49 4.25 -20.40
C ASP A 93 0.16 3.15 -19.58
N ASP A 94 0.68 2.10 -20.21
CA ASP A 94 1.31 0.97 -19.53
C ASP A 94 2.49 1.34 -18.61
N THR A 95 3.20 2.41 -18.97
CA THR A 95 4.33 2.94 -18.18
C THR A 95 3.90 3.86 -17.04
N HIS A 96 2.63 4.29 -17.03
CA HIS A 96 2.11 5.19 -16.00
C HIS A 96 2.20 4.55 -14.61
N ILE A 97 2.65 5.32 -13.62
CA ILE A 97 2.76 4.84 -12.26
C ILE A 97 1.45 5.08 -11.51
N VAL A 98 0.96 4.03 -10.89
CA VAL A 98 -0.24 4.02 -10.06
C VAL A 98 0.15 3.63 -8.64
N VAL A 99 -0.27 4.40 -7.64
CA VAL A 99 -0.14 4.01 -6.23
C VAL A 99 -1.49 3.59 -5.67
N ASN A 100 -1.57 2.35 -5.20
CA ASN A 100 -2.73 1.82 -4.51
C ASN A 100 -2.70 2.23 -3.04
N VAL A 101 -3.61 3.09 -2.63
CA VAL A 101 -3.86 3.44 -1.23
C VAL A 101 -5.16 2.80 -0.80
N GLN A 102 -5.14 2.02 0.28
CA GLN A 102 -6.34 1.33 0.77
C GLN A 102 -7.41 2.33 1.22
N GLY A 103 -8.67 2.07 0.84
CA GLY A 103 -9.80 2.95 1.17
C GLY A 103 -10.16 3.01 2.66
N ASP A 104 -9.42 2.33 3.51
CA ASP A 104 -9.59 2.29 4.97
C ASP A 104 -8.35 2.79 5.75
N GLU A 105 -7.48 3.55 5.08
CA GLU A 105 -6.29 4.16 5.70
C GLU A 105 -6.38 5.70 5.75
N PRO A 106 -7.32 6.29 6.53
CA PRO A 106 -7.50 7.74 6.58
C PRO A 106 -6.33 8.50 7.23
N LEU A 107 -5.40 7.78 7.85
CA LEU A 107 -4.20 8.34 8.48
C LEU A 107 -2.92 8.03 7.71
N ILE A 108 -3.02 7.53 6.47
CA ILE A 108 -1.84 7.26 5.63
C ILE A 108 -0.92 8.49 5.57
N ASP A 109 0.38 8.26 5.63
CA ASP A 109 1.35 9.33 5.44
C ASP A 109 1.48 9.66 3.94
N PRO A 110 1.14 10.88 3.50
CA PRO A 110 1.26 11.27 2.09
C PRO A 110 2.71 11.21 1.57
N GLN A 111 3.71 11.42 2.44
CA GLN A 111 5.11 11.29 2.05
C GLN A 111 5.47 9.86 1.67
N LEU A 112 4.90 8.88 2.38
CA LEU A 112 5.07 7.47 2.03
C LEU A 112 4.47 7.14 0.66
N VAL A 113 3.31 7.71 0.32
CA VAL A 113 2.68 7.55 -1.00
C VAL A 113 3.61 8.07 -2.10
N GLY A 114 4.17 9.26 -1.94
CA GLY A 114 5.14 9.84 -2.84
C GLY A 114 6.43 9.03 -2.96
N ALA A 115 6.95 8.50 -1.84
CA ALA A 115 8.16 7.67 -1.82
C ALA A 115 7.98 6.36 -2.60
N VAL A 116 6.84 5.69 -2.44
CA VAL A 116 6.50 4.47 -3.20
C VAL A 116 6.42 4.74 -4.69
N ALA A 117 5.85 5.88 -5.13
CA ALA A 117 5.85 6.28 -6.53
C ALA A 117 7.27 6.58 -7.03
N SER A 118 8.05 7.36 -6.27
CA SER A 118 9.42 7.77 -6.64
C SER A 118 10.32 6.57 -6.87
N LEU A 119 10.18 5.52 -6.07
CA LEU A 119 10.98 4.31 -6.23
C LEU A 119 10.83 3.67 -7.62
N LEU A 120 9.62 3.67 -8.19
CA LEU A 120 9.39 3.17 -9.56
C LEU A 120 9.92 4.11 -10.65
N PHE A 121 10.02 5.41 -10.41
CA PHE A 121 10.70 6.31 -11.34
C PHE A 121 12.21 6.05 -11.36
N GLU A 122 12.81 5.75 -10.21
CA GLU A 122 14.24 5.46 -10.09
C GLU A 122 14.60 4.05 -10.57
N ARG A 123 13.71 3.08 -10.39
CA ARG A 123 13.90 1.66 -10.73
C ARG A 123 13.09 1.29 -11.97
N THR A 124 13.65 1.57 -13.14
CA THR A 124 12.95 1.34 -14.43
C THR A 124 12.77 -0.14 -14.76
N ASP A 125 13.55 -1.01 -14.14
CA ASP A 125 13.48 -2.49 -14.23
C ASP A 125 12.45 -3.11 -13.28
N ALA A 126 11.91 -2.34 -12.29
CA ALA A 126 10.89 -2.81 -11.38
C ALA A 126 9.48 -2.55 -11.94
N SER A 127 8.59 -3.53 -11.77
CA SER A 127 7.18 -3.43 -12.17
C SER A 127 6.27 -2.99 -11.03
N MET A 128 6.70 -3.22 -9.77
CA MET A 128 5.98 -2.78 -8.59
C MET A 128 6.93 -2.34 -7.48
N SER A 129 6.42 -1.51 -6.58
CA SER A 129 7.10 -1.06 -5.36
C SER A 129 6.18 -1.21 -4.16
N THR A 130 6.78 -1.27 -2.99
CA THR A 130 6.07 -1.30 -1.71
C THR A 130 6.95 -0.69 -0.63
N ALA A 131 6.45 -0.66 0.60
CA ALA A 131 7.18 -0.13 1.73
C ALA A 131 7.31 -1.13 2.88
N ALA A 132 8.34 -0.94 3.68
CA ALA A 132 8.55 -1.70 4.90
C ALA A 132 9.22 -0.82 5.96
N HIS A 133 9.08 -1.18 7.23
CA HIS A 133 9.79 -0.54 8.32
C HIS A 133 10.38 -1.56 9.28
N PRO A 134 11.45 -1.21 10.04
CA PRO A 134 12.03 -2.08 11.05
C PRO A 134 11.02 -2.47 12.13
N ILE A 135 11.02 -3.74 12.52
CA ILE A 135 10.25 -4.24 13.65
C ILE A 135 11.02 -3.91 14.93
N SER A 136 10.34 -3.32 15.92
CA SER A 136 10.94 -2.92 17.19
C SER A 136 10.71 -3.91 18.33
N SER A 137 9.71 -4.80 18.24
CA SER A 137 9.36 -5.73 19.32
C SER A 137 9.36 -7.20 18.87
N LEU A 138 9.68 -8.08 19.82
CA LEU A 138 9.59 -9.53 19.60
C LEU A 138 8.13 -9.96 19.37
N GLU A 139 7.19 -9.33 20.04
CA GLU A 139 5.77 -9.59 19.89
C GLU A 139 5.33 -9.40 18.44
N ASP A 140 5.64 -8.26 17.82
CA ASP A 140 5.34 -7.98 16.41
C ASP A 140 6.04 -8.98 15.48
N PHE A 141 7.29 -9.34 15.79
CA PHE A 141 8.04 -10.29 14.98
C PHE A 141 7.38 -11.67 14.96
N LEU A 142 6.89 -12.13 16.11
CA LEU A 142 6.23 -13.44 16.25
C LEU A 142 4.76 -13.43 15.80
N SER A 143 4.13 -12.26 15.72
CA SER A 143 2.72 -12.13 15.37
C SER A 143 2.45 -12.56 13.92
N SER A 144 1.51 -13.49 13.74
CA SER A 144 1.00 -13.90 12.42
C SER A 144 0.15 -12.80 11.72
N ASN A 145 -0.24 -11.75 12.44
CA ASN A 145 -0.93 -10.59 11.87
C ASN A 145 0.03 -9.62 11.19
N VAL A 146 1.31 -9.68 11.52
CA VAL A 146 2.37 -8.88 10.93
C VAL A 146 3.00 -9.66 9.77
N VAL A 147 3.00 -9.09 8.58
CA VAL A 147 3.71 -9.64 7.43
C VAL A 147 5.16 -9.17 7.49
N LYS A 148 6.10 -10.10 7.51
CA LYS A 148 7.54 -9.84 7.41
C LYS A 148 7.97 -9.87 5.97
N VAL A 149 9.03 -9.15 5.63
CA VAL A 149 9.67 -9.18 4.32
C VAL A 149 11.17 -9.28 4.46
N VAL A 150 11.79 -10.11 3.63
CA VAL A 150 13.25 -10.14 3.44
C VAL A 150 13.59 -9.54 2.08
N ILE A 151 14.66 -8.75 2.07
CA ILE A 151 15.13 -8.03 0.89
C ILE A 151 16.56 -8.44 0.54
N ASP A 152 16.94 -8.26 -0.71
CA ASP A 152 18.31 -8.41 -1.17
C ASP A 152 19.16 -7.15 -0.89
N ALA A 153 20.44 -7.18 -1.30
CA ALA A 153 21.37 -6.05 -1.14
C ALA A 153 20.99 -4.81 -1.98
N HIS A 154 20.07 -4.95 -2.93
CA HIS A 154 19.57 -3.89 -3.80
C HIS A 154 18.19 -3.39 -3.38
N ALA A 155 17.68 -3.83 -2.21
CA ALA A 155 16.36 -3.53 -1.67
C ALA A 155 15.19 -4.13 -2.48
N TYR A 156 15.42 -5.19 -3.26
CA TYR A 156 14.34 -5.97 -3.84
C TYR A 156 13.81 -6.99 -2.84
N ALA A 157 12.48 -7.09 -2.77
CA ALA A 157 11.82 -8.09 -1.94
C ALA A 157 12.06 -9.50 -2.49
N LEU A 158 12.61 -10.37 -1.66
CA LEU A 158 12.81 -11.78 -1.98
C LEU A 158 11.63 -12.64 -1.56
N TYR A 159 11.05 -12.36 -0.40
CA TYR A 159 9.95 -13.16 0.14
C TYR A 159 9.16 -12.40 1.21
N PHE A 160 7.84 -12.60 1.21
CA PHE A 160 6.91 -12.12 2.23
C PHE A 160 6.36 -13.30 3.02
N SER A 161 6.27 -13.18 4.34
CA SER A 161 5.72 -14.24 5.19
C SER A 161 5.06 -13.72 6.47
N ARG A 162 4.03 -14.42 6.90
CA ARG A 162 3.50 -14.24 8.26
C ARG A 162 4.35 -14.97 9.32
N ALA A 163 5.17 -15.96 8.92
CA ALA A 163 6.15 -16.57 9.80
C ALA A 163 7.26 -15.57 10.17
N PRO A 164 7.94 -15.76 11.31
CA PRO A 164 9.11 -14.98 11.67
C PRO A 164 10.26 -15.21 10.68
N ILE A 165 10.56 -14.21 9.86
CA ILE A 165 11.69 -14.21 8.90
C ILE A 165 12.44 -12.87 8.94
N PRO A 166 13.79 -12.88 8.76
CA PRO A 166 14.67 -14.06 8.79
C PRO A 166 14.74 -14.68 10.19
N LEU A 167 15.02 -15.95 10.30
CA LEU A 167 15.20 -16.59 11.61
C LEU A 167 16.68 -16.63 11.99
N ALA A 168 17.04 -16.04 13.12
CA ALA A 168 18.34 -16.22 13.75
C ALA A 168 18.28 -17.50 14.61
N ARG A 169 18.91 -18.57 14.16
CA ARG A 169 18.85 -19.91 14.78
C ARG A 169 19.17 -19.87 16.28
N ASP A 170 20.29 -19.22 16.62
CA ASP A 170 20.83 -19.25 17.98
C ASP A 170 20.12 -18.25 18.92
N ASP A 171 19.26 -17.39 18.38
CA ASP A 171 18.51 -16.36 19.09
C ASP A 171 17.00 -16.48 18.89
N ALA A 172 16.54 -17.65 18.48
CA ALA A 172 15.13 -17.92 18.30
C ALA A 172 14.36 -17.59 19.62
N GLY A 173 13.38 -16.72 19.53
CA GLY A 173 12.61 -16.26 20.68
C GLY A 173 13.19 -15.04 21.41
N SER A 174 14.24 -14.40 20.88
CA SER A 174 14.78 -13.13 21.38
C SER A 174 14.69 -12.01 20.33
N ALA A 175 14.62 -10.77 20.80
CA ALA A 175 14.72 -9.58 19.94
C ALA A 175 16.21 -9.23 19.73
N TRP A 176 16.94 -10.10 19.04
CA TRP A 176 18.41 -10.01 18.87
C TRP A 176 18.88 -8.69 18.25
N TRP A 177 18.04 -8.07 17.44
CA TRP A 177 18.36 -6.80 16.76
C TRP A 177 18.32 -5.59 17.69
N THR A 178 17.76 -5.73 18.90
CA THR A 178 17.71 -4.64 19.90
C THR A 178 18.94 -4.63 20.82
N ASN A 179 19.84 -5.63 20.70
CA ASN A 179 21.04 -5.72 21.50
C ASN A 179 22.29 -5.31 20.69
N PRO A 180 22.72 -4.04 20.74
CA PRO A 180 23.87 -3.56 19.98
C PRO A 180 25.21 -4.15 20.47
N GLN A 181 25.24 -4.73 21.67
CA GLN A 181 26.44 -5.38 22.25
C GLN A 181 26.44 -6.91 22.09
N GLY A 182 25.45 -7.43 21.38
CA GLY A 182 25.36 -8.85 21.05
C GLY A 182 26.51 -9.32 20.14
N PRO A 183 26.64 -10.66 19.94
CA PRO A 183 27.69 -11.21 19.07
C PRO A 183 27.59 -10.63 17.65
N LYS A 184 28.75 -10.44 17.00
CA LYS A 184 28.80 -9.99 15.60
C LYS A 184 28.04 -10.97 14.72
N ARG A 185 27.09 -10.46 13.93
CA ARG A 185 26.19 -11.22 13.06
C ARG A 185 26.47 -10.91 11.60
N PRO A 186 26.14 -11.84 10.67
CA PRO A 186 26.09 -11.51 9.25
C PRO A 186 25.20 -10.28 9.01
N ALA A 187 25.53 -9.47 8.00
CA ALA A 187 24.84 -8.19 7.72
C ALA A 187 23.31 -8.34 7.64
N LEU A 188 22.82 -9.46 7.07
CA LEU A 188 21.38 -9.75 6.99
C LEU A 188 20.69 -9.89 8.37
N LEU A 189 21.42 -10.38 9.38
CA LEU A 189 20.91 -10.57 10.74
C LEU A 189 21.35 -9.44 11.69
N ALA A 190 22.18 -8.51 11.23
CA ALA A 190 22.56 -7.32 12.00
C ALA A 190 21.49 -6.23 11.96
N ALA A 191 20.69 -6.20 10.88
CA ALA A 191 19.54 -5.31 10.75
C ALA A 191 18.29 -5.88 11.43
N ALA A 192 17.39 -5.00 11.86
CA ALA A 192 16.09 -5.41 12.37
C ALA A 192 15.28 -6.09 11.26
N PRO A 193 14.47 -7.12 11.59
CA PRO A 193 13.48 -7.67 10.66
C PRO A 193 12.54 -6.57 10.16
N LEU A 194 12.05 -6.70 8.95
CA LEU A 194 11.19 -5.70 8.33
C LEU A 194 9.73 -6.14 8.36
N ARG A 195 8.87 -5.22 8.79
CA ARG A 195 7.41 -5.31 8.64
C ARG A 195 7.02 -4.69 7.32
N HIS A 196 6.33 -5.45 6.50
CA HIS A 196 5.73 -4.96 5.28
C HIS A 196 4.55 -4.02 5.57
N ILE A 197 4.45 -2.94 4.80
CA ILE A 197 3.31 -2.01 4.81
C ILE A 197 2.50 -2.26 3.54
N GLY A 198 1.17 -2.38 3.68
CA GLY A 198 0.24 -2.73 2.61
C GLY A 198 -0.03 -1.61 1.58
N ILE A 199 0.99 -0.80 1.26
CA ILE A 199 0.94 0.19 0.19
C ILE A 199 1.74 -0.31 -1.01
N TYR A 200 1.24 -0.09 -2.23
CA TYR A 200 1.87 -0.59 -3.43
C TYR A 200 1.87 0.45 -4.55
N GLY A 201 3.01 0.59 -5.21
CA GLY A 201 3.12 1.23 -6.51
C GLY A 201 3.17 0.18 -7.61
N TYR A 202 2.59 0.48 -8.75
CA TYR A 202 2.57 -0.39 -9.94
C TYR A 202 2.83 0.42 -11.21
N ARG A 203 3.42 -0.20 -12.22
CA ARG A 203 3.22 0.23 -13.59
C ARG A 203 1.85 -0.26 -14.07
N ALA A 204 1.06 0.59 -14.70
CA ALA A 204 -0.31 0.23 -15.09
C ALA A 204 -0.37 -1.01 -15.98
N GLY A 205 0.58 -1.17 -16.91
CA GLY A 205 0.69 -2.37 -17.75
C GLY A 205 0.94 -3.65 -16.97
N PHE A 206 1.77 -3.59 -15.91
CA PHE A 206 1.97 -4.73 -15.02
C PHE A 206 0.69 -5.05 -14.22
N LEU A 207 0.01 -4.04 -13.70
CA LEU A 207 -1.21 -4.21 -12.91
C LEU A 207 -2.33 -4.90 -13.72
N ARG A 208 -2.42 -4.62 -15.03
CA ARG A 208 -3.36 -5.30 -15.96
C ARG A 208 -3.08 -6.79 -16.15
N GLN A 209 -1.83 -7.20 -15.96
CA GLN A 209 -1.36 -8.58 -16.12
C GLN A 209 -1.22 -9.32 -14.78
N PHE A 210 -1.36 -8.60 -13.68
CA PHE A 210 -1.21 -9.17 -12.34
C PHE A 210 -2.46 -9.97 -11.99
N PRO A 211 -2.33 -11.28 -11.69
CA PRO A 211 -3.46 -12.19 -11.43
C PRO A 211 -4.12 -11.95 -10.07
#